data_a01b8bf50dd88da0c1fe66cd7a499834
#
_entry.id   a01b8bf50dd88da0c1fe66cd7a499834
#
_cell.length_a   1.000
_cell.length_b   1.000
_cell.length_c   1.000
_cell.angle_alpha   90.00
_cell.angle_beta   90.00
_cell.angle_gamma   90.00
#
_symmetry.space_group_name_H-M   'P 1'
#
loop_
_entity.id
_entity.type
_entity.pdbx_description
1 polymer ?
#
loop_
_entity_poly.entity_id
_entity_poly.type
_entity_poly.pdbx_seq_one_letter_code
_entity_poly.pdbx_strand_id
1 'polypeptide(L)'
;MGVTLNIIGGLAVSQLAFMAFFFALYHRRHLIGRLLALYAFCLICHVLTYLPATHVNGLAQQVFYRCAALAPAVLWLVSRYLFVDNAKVPRWIWALIVSYMGLRTYGSLTIGNAPGFTTAYALTYVIPQFVMLGFSAHAILMAFQGLSSDLVEP
;
A
#
# COMPACT_ATOMS: atom_id res chain seq x y z
N MET A 1 23.22 -7.97 -13.49
CA MET A 1 21.99 -8.07 -12.66
C MET A 1 21.27 -6.73 -12.51
N GLY A 2 21.94 -5.61 -12.23
CA GLY A 2 21.30 -4.29 -12.05
C GLY A 2 20.55 -3.75 -13.27
N VAL A 3 21.05 -3.95 -14.48
CA VAL A 3 20.42 -3.45 -15.72
C VAL A 3 19.07 -4.12 -15.97
N THR A 4 19.00 -5.44 -15.83
CA THR A 4 17.76 -6.21 -16.03
C THR A 4 16.70 -5.79 -15.01
N LEU A 5 17.08 -5.60 -13.74
CA LEU A 5 16.18 -5.16 -12.69
C LEU A 5 15.62 -3.75 -12.96
N ASN A 6 16.47 -2.85 -13.46
CA ASN A 6 16.05 -1.50 -13.82
C ASN A 6 15.08 -1.48 -15.01
N ILE A 7 15.29 -2.33 -16.01
CA ILE A 7 14.37 -2.45 -17.17
C ILE A 7 13.02 -2.98 -16.72
N ILE A 8 13.00 -4.09 -15.98
CA ILE A 8 11.75 -4.68 -15.46
C ILE A 8 11.01 -3.70 -14.55
N GLY A 9 11.74 -3.04 -13.63
CA GLY A 9 11.16 -2.04 -12.75
C GLY A 9 10.62 -0.82 -13.51
N GLY A 10 11.32 -0.35 -14.53
CA GLY A 10 10.87 0.73 -15.40
C GLY A 10 9.58 0.39 -16.14
N LEU A 11 9.47 -0.84 -16.67
CA LEU A 11 8.26 -1.34 -17.31
C LEU A 11 7.10 -1.44 -16.31
N ALA A 12 7.35 -1.95 -15.11
CA ALA A 12 6.34 -2.03 -14.06
C ALA A 12 5.84 -0.63 -13.66
N VAL A 13 6.74 0.33 -13.46
CA VAL A 13 6.39 1.72 -13.13
C VAL A 13 5.57 2.34 -14.25
N SER A 14 5.93 2.14 -15.52
CA SER A 14 5.17 2.71 -16.66
C SER A 14 3.76 2.15 -16.75
N GLN A 15 3.57 0.83 -16.56
CA GLN A 15 2.24 0.21 -16.50
C GLN A 15 1.40 0.74 -15.33
N LEU A 16 1.98 0.81 -14.15
CA LEU A 16 1.29 1.33 -12.96
C LEU A 16 0.95 2.81 -13.12
N ALA A 17 1.82 3.61 -13.73
CA ALA A 17 1.56 5.01 -14.03
C ALA A 17 0.41 5.18 -15.02
N PHE A 18 0.38 4.35 -16.07
CA PHE A 18 -0.75 4.33 -17.01
C PHE A 18 -2.05 3.96 -16.30
N MET A 19 -2.07 2.93 -15.45
CA MET A 19 -3.25 2.55 -14.67
C MET A 19 -3.68 3.66 -13.71
N ALA A 20 -2.74 4.26 -12.97
CA ALA A 20 -3.04 5.36 -12.06
C ALA A 20 -3.68 6.54 -12.80
N PHE A 21 -3.11 6.92 -13.94
CA PHE A 21 -3.60 8.01 -14.79
C PHE A 21 -4.98 7.68 -15.37
N PHE A 22 -5.17 6.46 -15.89
CA PHE A 22 -6.45 6.01 -16.43
C PHE A 22 -7.56 6.09 -15.37
N PHE A 23 -7.36 5.52 -14.20
CA PHE A 23 -8.35 5.57 -13.14
C PHE A 23 -8.57 6.98 -12.59
N ALA A 24 -7.52 7.79 -12.48
CA ALA A 24 -7.63 9.17 -12.03
C ALA A 24 -8.42 10.08 -13.00
N LEU A 25 -8.34 9.84 -14.30
CA LEU A 25 -9.04 10.64 -15.29
C LEU A 25 -10.45 10.12 -15.60
N TYR A 26 -10.55 8.84 -15.98
CA TYR A 26 -11.80 8.28 -16.50
C TYR A 26 -12.76 7.88 -15.39
N HIS A 27 -12.26 7.44 -14.23
CA HIS A 27 -13.07 6.99 -13.11
C HIS A 27 -13.03 7.93 -11.90
N ARG A 28 -12.61 9.18 -12.07
CA ARG A 28 -12.46 10.16 -10.98
C ARG A 28 -13.76 10.43 -10.21
N ARG A 29 -14.93 10.21 -10.81
CA ARG A 29 -16.25 10.40 -10.15
C ARG A 29 -16.60 9.23 -9.23
N HIS A 30 -16.02 8.06 -9.43
CA HIS A 30 -16.28 6.87 -8.62
C HIS A 30 -15.21 6.72 -7.55
N LEU A 31 -15.64 6.42 -6.31
CA LEU A 31 -14.72 6.23 -5.19
C LEU A 31 -13.71 5.11 -5.47
N ILE A 32 -14.17 4.00 -6.06
CA ILE A 32 -13.33 2.86 -6.44
C ILE A 32 -12.21 3.29 -7.40
N GLY A 33 -12.53 4.10 -8.41
CA GLY A 33 -11.52 4.60 -9.34
C GLY A 33 -10.42 5.42 -8.65
N ARG A 34 -10.79 6.28 -7.70
CA ARG A 34 -9.81 7.04 -6.90
C ARG A 34 -8.95 6.14 -6.03
N LEU A 35 -9.54 5.10 -5.42
CA LEU A 35 -8.82 4.15 -4.60
C LEU A 35 -7.86 3.29 -5.43
N LEU A 36 -8.25 2.87 -6.64
CA LEU A 36 -7.39 2.14 -7.57
C LEU A 36 -6.22 3.01 -8.06
N ALA A 37 -6.48 4.29 -8.36
CA ALA A 37 -5.42 5.23 -8.71
C ALA A 37 -4.42 5.42 -7.55
N LEU A 38 -4.93 5.56 -6.32
CA LEU A 38 -4.11 5.68 -5.12
C LEU A 38 -3.32 4.38 -4.87
N TYR A 39 -3.91 3.22 -5.06
CA TYR A 39 -3.23 1.93 -4.93
C TYR A 39 -2.09 1.79 -5.94
N ALA A 40 -2.34 2.10 -7.22
CA ALA A 40 -1.32 2.09 -8.24
C ALA A 40 -0.17 3.06 -7.91
N PHE A 41 -0.48 4.25 -7.39
CA PHE A 41 0.52 5.21 -6.91
C PHE A 41 1.37 4.65 -5.75
N CYS A 42 0.74 3.99 -4.76
CA CYS A 42 1.47 3.34 -3.67
C CYS A 42 2.42 2.24 -4.18
N LEU A 43 1.99 1.46 -5.19
CA LEU A 43 2.83 0.44 -5.83
C LEU A 43 3.99 1.06 -6.62
N ILE A 44 3.79 2.18 -7.31
CA ILE A 44 4.87 2.94 -7.96
C ILE A 44 5.92 3.35 -6.93
N CYS A 45 5.47 3.93 -5.80
CA CYS A 45 6.37 4.32 -4.72
C CYS A 45 7.15 3.10 -4.17
N HIS A 46 6.49 1.94 -4.07
CA HIS A 46 7.12 0.71 -3.63
C HIS A 46 8.22 0.26 -4.60
N VAL A 47 7.92 0.19 -5.91
CA VAL A 47 8.91 -0.19 -6.92
C VAL A 47 10.08 0.79 -6.92
N LEU A 48 9.81 2.10 -6.93
CA LEU A 48 10.86 3.14 -6.91
C LEU A 48 11.77 3.06 -5.68
N THR A 49 11.24 2.68 -4.52
CA THR A 49 12.03 2.54 -3.28
C THR A 49 13.10 1.46 -3.39
N TYR A 50 12.85 0.40 -4.17
CA TYR A 50 13.75 -0.75 -4.30
C TYR A 50 14.56 -0.78 -5.61
N LEU A 51 14.33 0.16 -6.52
CA LEU A 51 15.08 0.22 -7.78
C LEU A 51 16.48 0.82 -7.57
N PRO A 52 17.55 0.10 -7.96
CA PRO A 52 18.93 0.59 -7.78
C PRO A 52 19.23 1.90 -8.52
N ALA A 53 18.53 2.17 -9.63
CA ALA A 53 18.72 3.37 -10.43
C ALA A 53 18.13 4.64 -9.79
N THR A 54 17.19 4.49 -8.88
CA THR A 54 16.54 5.62 -8.20
C THR A 54 17.20 5.86 -6.85
N HIS A 55 18.40 6.43 -6.85
CA HIS A 55 19.02 6.95 -5.64
C HIS A 55 18.30 8.23 -5.20
N VAL A 56 17.04 8.10 -4.78
CA VAL A 56 16.29 9.20 -4.20
C VAL A 56 16.71 9.31 -2.73
N ASN A 57 17.54 10.30 -2.43
CA ASN A 57 18.04 10.52 -1.07
C ASN A 57 17.14 11.51 -0.29
N GLY A 58 17.20 11.43 1.03
CA GLY A 58 16.59 12.41 1.92
C GLY A 58 15.07 12.31 2.02
N LEU A 59 14.41 13.46 1.96
CA LEU A 59 12.98 13.62 2.24
C LEU A 59 12.09 12.85 1.23
N ALA A 60 12.48 12.84 -0.03
CA ALA A 60 11.73 12.15 -1.09
C ALA A 60 11.73 10.63 -0.89
N GLN A 61 12.85 10.02 -0.50
CA GLN A 61 12.92 8.61 -0.17
C GLN A 61 11.99 8.25 0.99
N GLN A 62 11.96 9.08 2.03
CA GLN A 62 11.07 8.87 3.17
C GLN A 62 9.59 8.94 2.76
N VAL A 63 9.22 9.89 1.88
CA VAL A 63 7.85 10.01 1.36
C VAL A 63 7.47 8.77 0.56
N PHE A 64 8.32 8.32 -0.38
CA PHE A 64 8.06 7.11 -1.17
C PHE A 64 7.92 5.87 -0.30
N TYR A 65 8.78 5.71 0.69
CA TYR A 65 8.71 4.57 1.62
C TYR A 65 7.40 4.56 2.42
N ARG A 66 6.91 5.72 2.86
CA ARG A 66 5.65 5.84 3.59
C ARG A 66 4.44 5.60 2.69
N CYS A 67 4.46 6.14 1.46
CA CYS A 67 3.41 5.87 0.49
C CYS A 67 3.35 4.38 0.13
N ALA A 68 4.50 3.74 -0.06
CA ALA A 68 4.59 2.29 -0.31
C ALA A 68 3.99 1.48 0.84
N ALA A 69 4.25 1.88 2.08
CA ALA A 69 3.76 1.21 3.28
C ALA A 69 2.23 1.27 3.44
N LEU A 70 1.54 2.20 2.77
CA LEU A 70 0.08 2.29 2.76
C LEU A 70 -0.59 1.32 1.77
N ALA A 71 0.14 0.72 0.84
CA ALA A 71 -0.42 -0.14 -0.20
C ALA A 71 -1.37 -1.23 0.33
N PRO A 72 -1.04 -1.99 1.41
CA PRO A 72 -1.93 -3.01 1.95
C PRO A 72 -3.26 -2.45 2.48
N ALA A 73 -3.23 -1.29 3.13
CA ALA A 73 -4.44 -0.65 3.66
C ALA A 73 -5.33 -0.14 2.51
N VAL A 74 -4.74 0.43 1.46
CA VAL A 74 -5.48 0.87 0.27
C VAL A 74 -6.04 -0.33 -0.49
N LEU A 75 -5.28 -1.43 -0.64
CA LEU A 75 -5.78 -2.68 -1.22
C LEU A 75 -7.00 -3.20 -0.45
N TRP A 76 -6.94 -3.19 0.88
CA TRP A 76 -8.06 -3.61 1.72
C TRP A 76 -9.30 -2.73 1.50
N LEU A 77 -9.13 -1.40 1.38
CA LEU A 77 -10.23 -0.49 1.07
C LEU A 77 -10.84 -0.80 -0.31
N VAL A 78 -9.99 -0.99 -1.33
CA VAL A 78 -10.43 -1.39 -2.67
C VAL A 78 -11.24 -2.68 -2.62
N SER A 79 -10.71 -3.73 -1.99
CA SER A 79 -11.37 -5.02 -1.86
C SER A 79 -12.71 -4.90 -1.14
N ARG A 80 -12.77 -4.12 -0.07
CA ARG A 80 -14.01 -3.90 0.66
C ARG A 80 -15.09 -3.22 -0.17
N TYR A 81 -14.73 -2.21 -0.98
CA TYR A 81 -15.69 -1.52 -1.84
C TYR A 81 -16.07 -2.32 -3.10
N LEU A 82 -15.25 -3.29 -3.51
CA LEU A 82 -15.53 -4.16 -4.66
C LEU A 82 -16.40 -5.36 -4.27
N PHE A 83 -16.14 -5.98 -3.11
CA PHE A 83 -16.71 -7.28 -2.76
C PHE A 83 -17.75 -7.22 -1.62
N VAL A 84 -17.98 -6.06 -1.02
CA VAL A 84 -18.95 -5.92 0.08
C VAL A 84 -19.99 -4.87 -0.30
N ASP A 85 -21.24 -5.29 -0.41
CA ASP A 85 -22.37 -4.39 -0.67
C ASP A 85 -22.55 -3.37 0.44
N ASN A 86 -22.84 -2.11 0.07
CA ASN A 86 -23.03 -1.01 1.02
C ASN A 86 -21.87 -0.84 2.02
N ALA A 87 -20.64 -1.07 1.56
CA ALA A 87 -19.45 -1.06 2.38
C ALA A 87 -19.28 0.28 3.14
N LYS A 88 -19.43 0.23 4.46
CA LYS A 88 -19.08 1.33 5.36
C LYS A 88 -17.76 1.02 6.04
N VAL A 89 -16.81 1.95 5.96
CA VAL A 89 -15.53 1.80 6.65
C VAL A 89 -15.70 2.31 8.09
N PRO A 90 -15.51 1.43 9.09
CA PRO A 90 -15.59 1.84 10.50
C PRO A 90 -14.53 2.91 10.83
N ARG A 91 -14.85 3.85 11.70
CA ARG A 91 -13.93 4.95 12.07
C ARG A 91 -12.62 4.46 12.70
N TRP A 92 -12.65 3.34 13.39
CA TRP A 92 -11.46 2.77 14.04
C TRP A 92 -10.40 2.32 13.01
N ILE A 93 -10.79 1.95 11.78
CA ILE A 93 -9.85 1.61 10.69
C ILE A 93 -8.99 2.82 10.32
N TRP A 94 -9.61 4.00 10.22
CA TRP A 94 -8.87 5.24 9.96
C TRP A 94 -7.91 5.57 11.11
N ALA A 95 -8.35 5.40 12.35
CA ALA A 95 -7.49 5.58 13.51
C ALA A 95 -6.30 4.62 13.48
N LEU A 96 -6.51 3.38 13.06
CA LEU A 96 -5.46 2.37 12.93
C LEU A 96 -4.44 2.71 11.83
N ILE A 97 -4.91 3.18 10.66
CA ILE A 97 -4.04 3.64 9.56
C ILE A 97 -3.20 4.86 10.00
N VAL A 98 -3.84 5.84 10.65
CA VAL A 98 -3.14 7.04 11.15
C VAL A 98 -2.11 6.67 12.22
N SER A 99 -2.49 5.79 13.17
CA SER A 99 -1.56 5.29 14.20
C SER A 99 -0.38 4.55 13.60
N TYR A 100 -0.62 3.71 12.59
CA TYR A 100 0.44 3.04 11.84
C TYR A 100 1.42 4.04 11.23
N MET A 101 0.91 5.05 10.53
CA MET A 101 1.75 6.09 9.91
C MET A 101 2.52 6.90 10.97
N GLY A 102 1.87 7.22 12.10
CA GLY A 102 2.50 7.91 13.22
C GLY A 102 3.64 7.11 13.83
N LEU A 103 3.42 5.82 14.13
CA LEU A 103 4.43 4.93 14.69
C LEU A 103 5.63 4.76 13.74
N ARG A 104 5.37 4.57 12.44
CA ARG A 104 6.43 4.46 11.43
C ARG A 104 7.24 5.75 11.30
N THR A 105 6.58 6.89 11.37
CA THR A 105 7.24 8.21 11.34
C THR A 105 8.08 8.41 12.58
N TYR A 106 7.52 8.16 13.75
CA TYR A 106 8.23 8.25 15.03
C TYR A 106 9.47 7.34 15.05
N GLY A 107 9.31 6.07 14.65
CA GLY A 107 10.43 5.13 14.57
C GLY A 107 11.54 5.61 13.64
N SER A 108 11.20 6.18 12.48
CA SER A 108 12.20 6.70 11.53
C SER A 108 12.96 7.92 12.06
N LEU A 109 12.34 8.73 12.91
CA LEU A 109 12.97 9.92 13.49
C LEU A 109 13.81 9.61 14.74
N THR A 110 13.38 8.62 15.55
CA THR A 110 14.00 8.35 16.87
C THR A 110 15.03 7.23 16.82
N ILE A 111 14.77 6.18 16.03
CA ILE A 111 15.64 4.99 16.00
C ILE A 111 16.70 5.14 14.89
N GLY A 112 16.35 5.82 13.79
CA GLY A 112 17.24 6.02 12.66
C GLY A 112 17.83 4.70 12.16
N ASN A 113 19.15 4.65 12.01
CA ASN A 113 19.93 3.46 11.62
C ASN A 113 20.57 2.76 12.83
N ALA A 114 19.98 2.86 14.03
CA ALA A 114 20.53 2.21 15.22
C ALA A 114 20.64 0.69 15.00
N PRO A 115 21.83 0.11 15.12
CA PRO A 115 22.00 -1.32 14.93
C PRO A 115 21.41 -2.07 16.13
N GLY A 116 20.50 -3.01 15.85
CA GLY A 116 20.00 -3.96 16.81
C GLY A 116 18.50 -4.01 17.02
N PHE A 117 18.02 -5.16 17.44
CA PHE A 117 16.62 -5.39 17.77
C PHE A 117 16.34 -4.85 19.19
N THR A 118 15.72 -3.70 19.25
CA THR A 118 15.27 -3.06 20.50
C THR A 118 13.76 -3.15 20.65
N THR A 119 13.25 -3.02 21.89
CA THR A 119 11.80 -2.93 22.13
C THR A 119 11.16 -1.79 21.34
N ALA A 120 11.85 -0.65 21.21
CA ALA A 120 11.39 0.46 20.40
C ALA A 120 11.29 0.09 18.91
N TYR A 121 12.27 -0.66 18.37
CA TYR A 121 12.22 -1.18 17.00
C TYR A 121 11.04 -2.15 16.81
N ALA A 122 10.83 -3.07 17.75
CA ALA A 122 9.70 -4.00 17.69
C ALA A 122 8.36 -3.26 17.63
N LEU A 123 8.14 -2.27 18.50
CA LEU A 123 6.91 -1.50 18.57
C LEU A 123 6.65 -0.63 17.34
N THR A 124 7.70 -0.01 16.77
CA THR A 124 7.53 0.97 15.68
C THR A 124 7.66 0.35 14.28
N TYR A 125 8.30 -0.80 14.14
CA TYR A 125 8.51 -1.45 12.85
C TYR A 125 7.84 -2.82 12.75
N VAL A 126 8.03 -3.70 13.72
CA VAL A 126 7.59 -5.10 13.62
C VAL A 126 6.07 -5.21 13.82
N ILE A 127 5.55 -4.68 14.92
CA ILE A 127 4.10 -4.76 15.22
C ILE A 127 3.26 -4.09 14.12
N PRO A 128 3.59 -2.87 13.62
CA PRO A 128 2.84 -2.28 12.52
C PRO A 128 2.85 -3.10 11.23
N GLN A 129 3.91 -3.87 10.95
CA GLN A 129 3.95 -4.76 9.78
C GLN A 129 2.92 -5.90 9.89
N PHE A 130 2.73 -6.48 11.08
CA PHE A 130 1.69 -7.50 11.29
C PHE A 130 0.27 -6.93 11.05
N VAL A 131 0.03 -5.67 11.42
CA VAL A 131 -1.24 -4.99 11.11
C VAL A 131 -1.46 -4.89 9.60
N MET A 132 -0.43 -4.50 8.83
CA MET A 132 -0.52 -4.42 7.37
C MET A 132 -0.66 -5.80 6.72
N LEU A 133 0.00 -6.82 7.26
CA LEU A 133 -0.21 -8.20 6.84
C LEU A 133 -1.66 -8.65 7.07
N GLY A 134 -2.26 -8.28 8.21
CA GLY A 134 -3.67 -8.52 8.51
C GLY A 134 -4.61 -7.87 7.49
N PHE A 135 -4.34 -6.63 7.06
CA PHE A 135 -5.10 -5.98 5.99
C PHE A 135 -5.01 -6.75 4.67
N SER A 136 -3.81 -7.19 4.28
CA SER A 136 -3.61 -7.97 3.05
C SER A 136 -4.32 -9.32 3.11
N ALA A 137 -4.19 -10.05 4.22
CA ALA A 137 -4.84 -11.34 4.41
C ALA A 137 -6.38 -11.21 4.37
N HIS A 138 -6.93 -10.20 5.04
CA HIS A 138 -8.37 -9.96 5.02
C HIS A 138 -8.89 -9.50 3.64
N ALA A 139 -8.10 -8.73 2.89
CA ALA A 139 -8.43 -8.36 1.51
C ALA A 139 -8.51 -9.60 0.60
N ILE A 140 -7.58 -10.54 0.73
CA ILE A 140 -7.58 -11.81 0.01
C ILE A 140 -8.81 -12.65 0.38
N LEU A 141 -9.13 -12.75 1.67
CA LEU A 141 -10.32 -13.47 2.13
C LEU A 141 -11.63 -12.90 1.56
N MET A 142 -11.77 -11.57 1.54
CA MET A 142 -12.94 -10.92 0.92
C MET A 142 -13.03 -11.21 -0.58
N ALA A 143 -11.91 -11.22 -1.30
CA ALA A 143 -11.88 -11.56 -2.72
C ALA A 143 -12.33 -13.01 -2.97
N PHE A 144 -11.87 -13.97 -2.16
CA PHE A 144 -12.31 -15.37 -2.26
C PHE A 144 -13.80 -15.55 -1.92
N GLN A 145 -14.30 -14.86 -0.91
CA GLN A 145 -15.72 -14.90 -0.55
C GLN A 145 -16.60 -14.30 -1.65
N GLY A 146 -16.19 -13.18 -2.25
CA GLY A 146 -16.89 -12.59 -3.40
C GLY A 146 -16.94 -13.51 -4.60
N LEU A 147 -15.82 -14.16 -4.96
CA LEU A 147 -15.78 -15.12 -6.05
C LEU A 147 -16.70 -16.33 -5.82
N SER A 148 -16.83 -16.80 -4.59
CA SER A 148 -17.69 -17.94 -4.28
C SER A 148 -19.18 -17.58 -4.36
N SER A 149 -19.57 -16.35 -4.07
CA SER A 149 -20.96 -15.90 -4.18
C SER A 149 -21.39 -15.70 -5.64
N ASP A 150 -20.51 -15.17 -6.49
CA ASP A 150 -20.81 -14.94 -7.91
C ASP A 150 -20.92 -16.24 -8.73
N LEU A 151 -20.29 -17.33 -8.26
CA LEU A 151 -20.35 -18.64 -8.94
C LEU A 151 -21.61 -19.46 -8.60
N VAL A 152 -22.43 -19.01 -7.67
CA VAL A 152 -23.61 -19.76 -7.17
C VAL A 152 -24.94 -19.22 -7.73
N GLU A 153 -24.94 -18.08 -8.43
CA GLU A 153 -26.14 -17.60 -9.13
C GLU A 153 -26.18 -18.18 -10.56
N PRO A 154 -27.16 -19.10 -10.84
CA PRO A 154 -27.38 -19.56 -12.20
C PRO A 154 -28.12 -18.54 -13.05
#